data_f53684b89f14598b250e8282f7d5b463
#
_entry.id   f53684b89f14598b250e8282f7d5b463
#
_cell.length_a   1.000
_cell.length_b   1.000
_cell.length_c   1.000
_cell.angle_alpha   90.00
_cell.angle_beta   90.00
_cell.angle_gamma   90.00
#
_symmetry.space_group_name_H-M   'P 1'
#
loop_
_entity.id
_entity.type
_entity.pdbx_description
1 polymer ?
#
loop_
_entity_poly.entity_id
_entity_poly.type
_entity_poly.pdbx_seq_one_letter_code
_entity_poly.pdbx_strand_id
1 'polypeptide(L)'
;MKKAIAAVLVLAVVAVAGYALTSRDPAPSVTYTSMDARKMTTDSLKGKVVLVNFWATSCPGCVKEMTEFRQIYQQLAPQGKYETLAVAMNYDPPNYVKTFVAENKLPFPIVLDSDGKLAEAWGGIQLVPSTFLVGKDGQVIKRYLGEPDFKELRQLIDQAIAA
;
A
#
# COMPACT_ATOMS: atom_id res chain seq x y z
N MET A 1 -27.27 -41.11 11.69
CA MET A 1 -26.69 -40.65 10.43
C MET A 1 -27.13 -39.22 10.07
N LYS A 2 -28.42 -38.87 9.97
CA LYS A 2 -28.90 -37.48 9.60
C LYS A 2 -28.37 -36.36 10.52
N LYS A 3 -28.31 -36.60 11.88
CA LYS A 3 -27.80 -35.61 12.84
C LYS A 3 -26.29 -35.36 12.67
N ALA A 4 -25.51 -36.40 12.36
CA ALA A 4 -24.08 -36.26 12.11
C ALA A 4 -23.76 -35.50 10.83
N ILE A 5 -24.54 -35.75 9.78
CA ILE A 5 -24.43 -35.00 8.49
C ILE A 5 -24.76 -33.52 8.70
N ALA A 6 -25.82 -33.21 9.45
CA ALA A 6 -26.21 -31.83 9.75
C ALA A 6 -25.12 -31.10 10.54
N ALA A 7 -24.49 -31.75 11.53
CA ALA A 7 -23.39 -31.17 12.30
C ALA A 7 -22.16 -30.86 11.43
N VAL A 8 -21.79 -31.77 10.52
CA VAL A 8 -20.68 -31.55 9.58
C VAL A 8 -20.97 -30.38 8.64
N LEU A 9 -22.19 -30.28 8.12
CA LEU A 9 -22.58 -29.16 7.26
C LEU A 9 -22.51 -27.82 7.98
N VAL A 10 -22.97 -27.75 9.23
CA VAL A 10 -22.89 -26.52 10.04
C VAL A 10 -21.42 -26.13 10.29
N LEU A 11 -20.56 -27.07 10.65
CA LEU A 11 -19.14 -26.80 10.83
C LEU A 11 -18.46 -26.33 9.55
N ALA A 12 -18.80 -26.92 8.40
CA ALA A 12 -18.29 -26.49 7.10
C ALA A 12 -18.71 -25.06 6.76
N VAL A 13 -19.99 -24.73 6.99
CA VAL A 13 -20.52 -23.36 6.76
C VAL A 13 -19.81 -22.35 7.68
N VAL A 14 -19.63 -22.67 8.97
CA VAL A 14 -18.95 -21.80 9.91
C VAL A 14 -17.47 -21.62 9.52
N ALA A 15 -16.81 -22.68 9.07
CA ALA A 15 -15.42 -22.61 8.61
C ALA A 15 -15.27 -21.74 7.33
N VAL A 16 -16.18 -21.91 6.36
CA VAL A 16 -16.20 -21.11 5.13
C VAL A 16 -16.53 -19.65 5.43
N ALA A 17 -17.50 -19.39 6.28
CA ALA A 17 -17.85 -18.04 6.70
C ALA A 17 -16.68 -17.38 7.46
N GLY A 18 -16.04 -18.09 8.37
CA GLY A 18 -14.85 -17.63 9.08
C GLY A 18 -13.69 -17.31 8.13
N TYR A 19 -13.44 -18.17 7.16
CA TYR A 19 -12.42 -17.95 6.14
C TYR A 19 -12.75 -16.70 5.27
N ALA A 20 -13.99 -16.57 4.80
CA ALA A 20 -14.41 -15.43 3.99
C ALA A 20 -14.35 -14.09 4.74
N LEU A 21 -14.60 -14.09 6.05
CA LEU A 21 -14.51 -12.89 6.88
C LEU A 21 -13.07 -12.50 7.25
N THR A 22 -12.13 -13.43 7.18
CA THR A 22 -10.71 -13.20 7.51
C THR A 22 -9.82 -13.07 6.27
N SER A 23 -10.31 -13.44 5.07
CA SER A 23 -9.56 -13.29 3.84
C SER A 23 -9.41 -11.81 3.48
N ARG A 24 -8.15 -11.38 3.31
CA ARG A 24 -7.79 -10.05 2.81
C ARG A 24 -7.50 -10.16 1.31
N ASP A 25 -7.70 -9.07 0.60
CA ASP A 25 -7.36 -9.01 -0.83
C ASP A 25 -5.84 -8.98 -0.99
N PRO A 26 -5.26 -9.81 -1.88
CA PRO A 26 -3.84 -9.74 -2.18
C PRO A 26 -3.51 -8.43 -2.88
N ALA A 27 -2.37 -7.84 -2.53
CA ALA A 27 -1.81 -6.74 -3.30
C ALA A 27 -1.49 -7.23 -4.73
N PRO A 28 -1.77 -6.44 -5.78
CA PRO A 28 -1.53 -6.86 -7.15
C PRO A 28 -0.04 -7.09 -7.41
N SER A 29 0.28 -8.16 -8.15
CA SER A 29 1.65 -8.45 -8.58
C SER A 29 1.96 -7.63 -9.84
N VAL A 30 2.69 -6.54 -9.68
CA VAL A 30 3.04 -5.62 -10.76
C VAL A 30 4.53 -5.29 -10.75
N THR A 31 5.09 -5.08 -11.94
CA THR A 31 6.46 -4.59 -12.13
C THR A 31 6.43 -3.08 -12.32
N TYR A 32 7.34 -2.38 -11.66
CA TYR A 32 7.50 -0.94 -11.78
C TYR A 32 8.97 -0.55 -11.81
N THR A 33 9.24 0.65 -12.29
CA THR A 33 10.58 1.23 -12.26
C THR A 33 10.51 2.55 -11.48
N SER A 34 11.26 2.65 -10.41
CA SER A 34 11.34 3.88 -9.63
C SER A 34 12.17 4.97 -10.33
N MET A 35 12.02 6.21 -9.90
CA MET A 35 12.75 7.35 -10.51
C MET A 35 14.28 7.23 -10.43
N ASP A 36 14.79 6.45 -9.47
CA ASP A 36 16.22 6.11 -9.33
C ASP A 36 16.63 4.88 -10.16
N ALA A 37 15.80 4.51 -11.17
CA ALA A 37 16.01 3.43 -12.12
C ALA A 37 16.04 2.01 -11.53
N ARG A 38 15.57 1.80 -10.31
CA ARG A 38 15.41 0.45 -9.74
C ARG A 38 14.17 -0.21 -10.32
N LYS A 39 14.35 -1.33 -11.00
CA LYS A 39 13.24 -2.17 -11.46
C LYS A 39 12.88 -3.17 -10.35
N MET A 40 11.64 -3.14 -9.91
CA MET A 40 11.12 -3.93 -8.80
C MET A 40 9.76 -4.52 -9.13
N THR A 41 9.36 -5.51 -8.36
CA THR A 41 7.99 -6.05 -8.38
C THR A 41 7.38 -5.89 -6.99
N THR A 42 6.06 -5.78 -6.90
CA THR A 42 5.39 -5.79 -5.60
C THR A 42 5.66 -7.09 -4.84
N ASP A 43 5.82 -8.22 -5.55
CA ASP A 43 6.21 -9.49 -4.94
C ASP A 43 7.60 -9.46 -4.27
N SER A 44 8.53 -8.65 -4.80
CA SER A 44 9.87 -8.50 -4.20
C SER A 44 9.85 -7.78 -2.85
N LEU A 45 8.72 -7.20 -2.48
CA LEU A 45 8.51 -6.52 -1.19
C LEU A 45 7.90 -7.44 -0.12
N LYS A 46 7.54 -8.69 -0.47
CA LYS A 46 7.08 -9.68 0.52
C LYS A 46 8.12 -9.86 1.63
N GLY A 47 7.63 -10.05 2.85
CA GLY A 47 8.45 -10.06 4.06
C GLY A 47 8.61 -8.68 4.71
N LYS A 48 8.21 -7.61 4.02
CA LYS A 48 8.13 -6.25 4.57
C LYS A 48 6.68 -5.79 4.69
N VAL A 49 6.43 -4.89 5.62
CA VAL A 49 5.20 -4.09 5.63
C VAL A 49 5.39 -2.96 4.62
N VAL A 50 4.45 -2.78 3.70
CA VAL A 50 4.59 -1.82 2.61
C VAL A 50 3.45 -0.82 2.63
N LEU A 51 3.78 0.46 2.57
CA LEU A 51 2.83 1.53 2.34
C LEU A 51 2.88 1.92 0.86
N VAL A 52 1.79 1.70 0.13
CA VAL A 52 1.66 2.13 -1.28
C VAL A 52 0.71 3.32 -1.32
N ASN A 53 1.21 4.46 -1.78
CA ASN A 53 0.45 5.70 -1.84
C ASN A 53 0.38 6.23 -3.27
N PHE A 54 -0.84 6.45 -3.77
CA PHE A 54 -1.12 7.12 -5.04
C PHE A 54 -1.37 8.60 -4.78
N TRP A 55 -0.62 9.48 -5.48
CA TRP A 55 -0.58 10.89 -5.20
C TRP A 55 -0.33 11.76 -6.44
N ALA A 56 -0.49 13.08 -6.29
CA ALA A 56 -0.11 14.06 -7.30
C ALA A 56 0.39 15.35 -6.65
N THR A 57 1.27 16.08 -7.34
CA THR A 57 1.79 17.37 -6.87
C THR A 57 0.72 18.45 -6.81
N SER A 58 -0.32 18.34 -7.65
CA SER A 58 -1.46 19.23 -7.68
C SER A 58 -2.51 18.95 -6.58
N CYS A 59 -2.30 17.93 -5.75
CA CYS A 59 -3.22 17.52 -4.68
C CYS A 59 -2.72 18.05 -3.32
N PRO A 60 -3.34 19.07 -2.71
CA PRO A 60 -2.86 19.65 -1.46
C PRO A 60 -2.81 18.67 -0.30
N GLY A 61 -3.80 17.78 -0.17
CA GLY A 61 -3.81 16.73 0.84
C GLY A 61 -2.65 15.74 0.67
N CYS A 62 -2.36 15.36 -0.60
CA CYS A 62 -1.22 14.48 -0.90
C CYS A 62 0.12 15.11 -0.49
N VAL A 63 0.31 16.38 -0.81
CA VAL A 63 1.53 17.13 -0.46
C VAL A 63 1.74 17.17 1.06
N LYS A 64 0.66 17.39 1.80
CA LYS A 64 0.69 17.46 3.26
C LYS A 64 1.13 16.12 3.88
N GLU A 65 0.56 15.00 3.42
CA GLU A 65 0.85 13.68 3.99
C GLU A 65 2.28 13.17 3.69
N MET A 66 2.95 13.69 2.62
CA MET A 66 4.33 13.30 2.31
C MET A 66 5.33 13.60 3.44
N THR A 67 5.07 14.62 4.25
CA THR A 67 5.89 14.94 5.43
C THR A 67 5.79 13.85 6.47
N GLU A 68 4.58 13.35 6.75
CA GLU A 68 4.34 12.27 7.69
C GLU A 68 4.92 10.95 7.19
N PHE A 69 4.73 10.62 5.91
CA PHE A 69 5.32 9.42 5.31
C PHE A 69 6.86 9.45 5.36
N ARG A 70 7.48 10.62 5.16
CA ARG A 70 8.92 10.78 5.30
C ARG A 70 9.39 10.46 6.72
N GLN A 71 8.69 10.96 7.75
CA GLN A 71 9.04 10.69 9.14
C GLN A 71 8.90 9.21 9.48
N ILE A 72 7.79 8.57 9.07
CA ILE A 72 7.56 7.13 9.26
C ILE A 72 8.67 6.34 8.56
N TYR A 73 8.99 6.66 7.31
CA TYR A 73 10.03 5.98 6.55
C TYR A 73 11.41 6.08 7.20
N GLN A 74 11.82 7.27 7.61
CA GLN A 74 13.12 7.50 8.26
C GLN A 74 13.27 6.69 9.56
N GLN A 75 12.19 6.47 10.30
CA GLN A 75 12.21 5.68 11.54
C GLN A 75 12.20 4.16 11.29
N LEU A 76 11.50 3.69 10.29
CA LEU A 76 11.20 2.26 10.10
C LEU A 76 12.02 1.58 9.01
N ALA A 77 12.35 2.26 7.92
CA ALA A 77 13.09 1.67 6.81
C ALA A 77 14.48 1.12 7.19
N PRO A 78 15.25 1.77 8.11
CA PRO A 78 16.54 1.23 8.55
C PRO A 78 16.45 -0.13 9.23
N GLN A 79 15.27 -0.51 9.74
CA GLN A 79 15.04 -1.83 10.34
C GLN A 79 14.91 -2.95 9.28
N GLY A 80 14.81 -2.62 7.99
CA GLY A 80 14.67 -3.58 6.90
C GLY A 80 13.30 -4.26 6.78
N LYS A 81 12.34 -3.91 7.64
CA LYS A 81 11.02 -4.54 7.74
C LYS A 81 9.87 -3.70 7.14
N TYR A 82 10.19 -2.50 6.67
CA TYR A 82 9.22 -1.53 6.16
C TYR A 82 9.68 -0.92 4.85
N GLU A 83 8.74 -0.61 3.98
CA GLU A 83 8.97 0.14 2.73
C GLU A 83 7.80 1.08 2.44
N THR A 84 8.08 2.20 1.77
CA THR A 84 7.07 3.10 1.20
C THR A 84 7.26 3.15 -0.30
N LEU A 85 6.19 3.00 -1.05
CA LEU A 85 6.14 3.15 -2.50
C LEU A 85 5.17 4.28 -2.85
N ALA A 86 5.67 5.42 -3.27
CA ALA A 86 4.83 6.53 -3.69
C ALA A 86 4.69 6.57 -5.21
N VAL A 87 3.46 6.42 -5.70
CA VAL A 87 3.10 6.32 -7.12
C VAL A 87 2.47 7.64 -7.55
N ALA A 88 3.20 8.42 -8.34
CA ALA A 88 2.68 9.66 -8.93
C ALA A 88 1.77 9.31 -10.11
N MET A 89 0.56 9.89 -10.11
CA MET A 89 -0.48 9.63 -11.11
C MET A 89 -0.04 10.07 -12.51
N ASN A 90 -0.57 9.40 -13.53
CA ASN A 90 -0.22 9.61 -14.94
C ASN A 90 -0.50 11.02 -15.47
N TYR A 91 -1.42 11.75 -14.85
CA TYR A 91 -1.73 13.15 -15.20
C TYR A 91 -0.81 14.17 -14.54
N ASP A 92 0.04 13.76 -13.60
CA ASP A 92 0.98 14.66 -12.92
C ASP A 92 2.27 14.80 -13.75
N PRO A 93 2.63 16.03 -14.21
CA PRO A 93 3.79 16.19 -15.07
C PRO A 93 5.08 15.71 -14.39
N PRO A 94 5.89 14.86 -15.06
CA PRO A 94 7.09 14.26 -14.47
C PRO A 94 8.11 15.27 -13.92
N ASN A 95 8.22 16.44 -14.53
CA ASN A 95 9.10 17.51 -14.07
C ASN A 95 8.64 18.09 -12.72
N TYR A 96 7.33 18.22 -12.49
CA TYR A 96 6.79 18.70 -11.21
C TYR A 96 7.05 17.67 -10.11
N VAL A 97 6.80 16.38 -10.39
CA VAL A 97 7.10 15.30 -9.46
C VAL A 97 8.59 15.30 -9.09
N LYS A 98 9.49 15.38 -10.08
CA LYS A 98 10.95 15.41 -9.85
C LYS A 98 11.38 16.58 -8.97
N THR A 99 10.87 17.76 -9.27
CA THR A 99 11.16 18.99 -8.50
C THR A 99 10.67 18.82 -7.07
N PHE A 100 9.41 18.42 -6.89
CA PHE A 100 8.83 18.22 -5.57
C PHE A 100 9.61 17.21 -4.71
N VAL A 101 9.96 16.07 -5.30
CA VAL A 101 10.73 15.01 -4.62
C VAL A 101 12.10 15.53 -4.17
N ALA A 102 12.79 16.28 -5.02
CA ALA A 102 14.10 16.85 -4.71
C ALA A 102 14.03 17.92 -3.61
N GLU A 103 13.09 18.86 -3.72
CA GLU A 103 12.90 19.95 -2.74
C GLU A 103 12.50 19.42 -1.36
N ASN A 104 11.62 18.42 -1.32
CA ASN A 104 11.14 17.81 -0.07
C ASN A 104 12.02 16.68 0.44
N LYS A 105 13.09 16.32 -0.30
CA LYS A 105 14.06 15.27 0.05
C LYS A 105 13.35 13.96 0.47
N LEU A 106 12.41 13.50 -0.38
CA LEU A 106 11.66 12.28 -0.11
C LEU A 106 12.58 11.06 -0.21
N PRO A 107 12.75 10.25 0.86
CA PRO A 107 13.79 9.22 0.94
C PRO A 107 13.35 7.86 0.42
N PHE A 108 12.09 7.70 0.06
CA PHE A 108 11.50 6.45 -0.37
C PHE A 108 11.36 6.36 -1.89
N PRO A 109 11.17 5.15 -2.46
CA PRO A 109 10.93 4.95 -3.88
C PRO A 109 9.72 5.74 -4.42
N ILE A 110 9.97 6.50 -5.47
CA ILE A 110 8.94 7.22 -6.23
C ILE A 110 8.80 6.56 -7.59
N VAL A 111 7.59 6.30 -8.02
CA VAL A 111 7.26 5.75 -9.34
C VAL A 111 6.40 6.75 -10.11
N LEU A 112 6.71 6.97 -11.37
CA LEU A 112 5.86 7.70 -12.30
C LEU A 112 4.96 6.68 -13.02
N ASP A 113 3.68 6.68 -12.73
CA ASP A 113 2.71 5.78 -13.39
C ASP A 113 2.25 6.34 -14.75
N SER A 114 3.23 6.60 -15.64
CA SER A 114 3.00 7.35 -16.88
C SER A 114 1.98 6.70 -17.83
N ASP A 115 1.80 5.38 -17.76
CA ASP A 115 0.82 4.64 -18.56
C ASP A 115 -0.46 4.26 -17.79
N GLY A 116 -0.55 4.62 -16.51
CA GLY A 116 -1.70 4.38 -15.64
C GLY A 116 -1.90 2.92 -15.22
N LYS A 117 -0.97 2.03 -15.57
CA LYS A 117 -1.13 0.60 -15.31
C LYS A 117 -1.06 0.23 -13.82
N LEU A 118 -0.27 0.98 -13.03
CA LEU A 118 -0.23 0.75 -11.60
C LEU A 118 -1.56 1.15 -10.95
N ALA A 119 -2.08 2.34 -11.27
CA ALA A 119 -3.37 2.78 -10.78
C ALA A 119 -4.50 1.81 -11.17
N GLU A 120 -4.48 1.29 -12.41
CA GLU A 120 -5.43 0.29 -12.88
C GLU A 120 -5.32 -1.03 -12.08
N ALA A 121 -4.11 -1.56 -11.92
CA ALA A 121 -3.87 -2.80 -11.19
C ALA A 121 -4.30 -2.72 -9.72
N TRP A 122 -4.17 -1.54 -9.09
CA TRP A 122 -4.60 -1.31 -7.71
C TRP A 122 -6.10 -0.97 -7.58
N GLY A 123 -6.91 -1.38 -8.55
CA GLY A 123 -8.37 -1.26 -8.53
C GLY A 123 -8.91 0.00 -9.19
N GLY A 124 -8.19 0.55 -10.17
CA GLY A 124 -8.63 1.71 -10.95
C GLY A 124 -8.65 2.98 -10.12
N ILE A 125 -7.49 3.40 -9.61
CA ILE A 125 -7.37 4.60 -8.76
C ILE A 125 -7.76 5.84 -9.54
N GLN A 126 -8.84 6.50 -9.12
CA GLN A 126 -9.35 7.74 -9.73
C GLN A 126 -9.21 8.94 -8.80
N LEU A 127 -9.15 8.70 -7.49
CA LEU A 127 -9.07 9.74 -6.47
C LEU A 127 -7.76 9.62 -5.68
N VAL A 128 -7.13 10.75 -5.43
CA VAL A 128 -5.93 10.84 -4.60
C VAL A 128 -6.14 11.83 -3.45
N PRO A 129 -5.50 11.60 -2.30
CA PRO A 129 -4.62 10.49 -2.01
C PRO A 129 -5.38 9.17 -1.82
N SER A 130 -4.80 8.07 -2.32
CA SER A 130 -5.26 6.71 -2.03
C SER A 130 -4.08 5.91 -1.50
N THR A 131 -4.22 5.38 -0.28
CA THR A 131 -3.12 4.72 0.42
C THR A 131 -3.51 3.29 0.80
N PHE A 132 -2.61 2.35 0.55
CA PHE A 132 -2.76 0.94 0.90
C PHE A 132 -1.66 0.54 1.86
N LEU A 133 -2.04 -0.05 2.98
CA LEU A 133 -1.12 -0.73 3.88
C LEU A 133 -1.14 -2.22 3.55
N VAL A 134 0.02 -2.76 3.20
CA VAL A 134 0.21 -4.18 2.81
C VAL A 134 1.05 -4.87 3.86
N GLY A 135 0.62 -6.05 4.29
CA GLY A 135 1.32 -6.89 5.25
C GLY A 135 2.51 -7.64 4.65
N LYS A 136 3.31 -8.27 5.51
CA LYS A 136 4.46 -9.11 5.12
C LYS A 136 4.08 -10.27 4.21
N ASP A 137 2.84 -10.75 4.33
CA ASP A 137 2.24 -11.80 3.52
C ASP A 137 1.79 -11.33 2.13
N GLY A 138 1.91 -10.03 1.85
CA GLY A 138 1.45 -9.41 0.60
C GLY A 138 -0.06 -9.17 0.56
N GLN A 139 -0.77 -9.28 1.69
CA GLN A 139 -2.20 -9.00 1.76
C GLN A 139 -2.45 -7.53 2.14
N VAL A 140 -3.47 -6.91 1.57
CA VAL A 140 -3.88 -5.54 1.93
C VAL A 140 -4.52 -5.56 3.31
N ILE A 141 -3.87 -4.92 4.28
CA ILE A 141 -4.38 -4.77 5.65
C ILE A 141 -5.48 -3.70 5.69
N LYS A 142 -5.22 -2.57 5.04
CA LYS A 142 -6.15 -1.43 5.03
C LYS A 142 -5.95 -0.55 3.79
N ARG A 143 -7.06 0.01 3.30
CA ARG A 143 -7.09 1.06 2.28
C ARG A 143 -7.65 2.33 2.91
N TYR A 144 -6.99 3.45 2.62
CA TYR A 144 -7.46 4.80 2.93
C TYR A 144 -7.78 5.54 1.64
N LEU A 145 -8.90 6.24 1.62
CA LEU A 145 -9.27 7.18 0.58
C LEU A 145 -9.30 8.57 1.21
N GLY A 146 -8.43 9.46 0.74
CA GLY A 146 -8.12 10.71 1.43
C GLY A 146 -6.99 10.54 2.47
N GLU A 147 -6.72 11.62 3.21
CA GLU A 147 -5.68 11.65 4.24
C GLU A 147 -5.96 10.61 5.34
N PRO A 148 -5.02 9.70 5.65
CA PRO A 148 -5.20 8.72 6.72
C PRO A 148 -5.16 9.37 8.11
N ASP A 149 -5.80 8.74 9.09
CA ASP A 149 -5.45 8.99 10.50
C ASP A 149 -4.04 8.43 10.75
N PHE A 150 -3.05 9.31 10.87
CA PHE A 150 -1.64 8.92 11.03
C PHE A 150 -1.35 8.17 12.32
N LYS A 151 -2.13 8.41 13.38
CA LYS A 151 -2.00 7.65 14.62
C LYS A 151 -2.44 6.21 14.42
N GLU A 152 -3.59 6.01 13.80
CA GLU A 152 -4.09 4.68 13.46
C GLU A 152 -3.15 3.97 12.46
N LEU A 153 -2.75 4.66 11.40
CA LEU A 153 -1.83 4.12 10.39
C LEU A 153 -0.53 3.64 11.04
N ARG A 154 0.06 4.44 11.93
CA ARG A 154 1.29 4.07 12.64
C ARG A 154 1.09 2.84 13.51
N GLN A 155 -0.01 2.76 14.26
CA GLN A 155 -0.33 1.59 15.08
C GLN A 155 -0.46 0.31 14.23
N LEU A 156 -1.14 0.39 13.08
CA LEU A 156 -1.29 -0.75 12.18
C LEU A 156 0.05 -1.19 11.56
N ILE A 157 0.92 -0.23 11.19
CA ILE A 157 2.27 -0.54 10.71
C ILE A 157 3.08 -1.28 11.79
N ASP A 158 3.11 -0.75 13.01
CA ASP A 158 3.87 -1.34 14.12
C ASP A 158 3.35 -2.75 14.46
N GLN A 159 2.04 -2.97 14.48
CA GLN A 159 1.43 -4.29 14.65
C GLN A 159 1.82 -5.26 13.52
N ALA A 160 1.77 -4.80 12.26
CA ALA A 160 2.13 -5.63 11.12
C ALA A 160 3.62 -5.98 11.08
N ILE A 161 4.49 -5.08 11.56
CA ILE A 161 5.94 -5.35 11.71
C ILE A 161 6.19 -6.38 12.82
N ALA A 162 5.40 -6.37 13.90
CA ALA A 162 5.56 -7.28 15.02
C ALA A 162 5.00 -8.69 14.74
N ALA A 163 3.95 -8.81 13.93
CA ALA A 163 3.38 -10.09 13.51
C ALA A 163 4.34 -10.92 12.64
#